data_63c893b25c02e96659584a74a3868743
#
_entry.id   63c893b25c02e96659584a74a3868743
#
_cell.length_a   1.000
_cell.length_b   1.000
_cell.length_c   1.000
_cell.angle_alpha   90.00
_cell.angle_beta   90.00
_cell.angle_gamma   90.00
#
_symmetry.space_group_name_H-M   'P 1'
#
loop_
_entity.id
_entity.type
_entity.pdbx_description
1 polymer ?
#
loop_
_entity_poly.entity_id
_entity_poly.type
_entity_poly.pdbx_seq_one_letter_code
_entity_poly.pdbx_strand_id
1 'polypeptide(L)'
;MKVIIIGGGLGGLFTGAILSKEGYQVTVLEKNATIGGGLQTFKRFGETFDTGMHVIGGMRPGGNIYRICQYLGIIDQVKIKDVDDDCMDSLYFAEDQATYCIKKGKEGFVESLSAYFPQEKDQLVSYLKAVYDLAEGVDLFNLRPSNNRLAVHTDDFFISADAFVAKYVDDEKLRSVLSYMNPLYGGRRDETPAYIHAIITYLYIQGASRFIGGSSRFAHLLASVIEEGGGEVLTNEGVEWIEVSDRHVDFVRSIKRKEYRGDYYISAIHPCTLLKMMPDKAFPKAYRNRLQSIPNSYSAFSLYIKLKENLFPYINHSEYYMTKYDEIWNFGETHSVWPLGFLMMTPPDEGQGTYASKVLVTAPMLFSEVKQWENTTVGNRGKDYEEWKQEKTRQILEKVEEIHPGFTACIDRINSSSPLTIRDFYGVKEGALSGYSKDYKNMVLSQVPVVTKIDNLLLTGQNNNLHGFCGVPLTAINTVEAILGKNVILNKIQKTVMQSVEGRK
;
A
#
# COMPACT_ATOMS: atom_id res chain seq x y z
N MET A 1 -25.25 17.93 -2.59
CA MET A 1 -24.91 17.40 -1.24
C MET A 1 -23.45 17.69 -0.95
N LYS A 2 -23.16 17.99 0.32
CA LYS A 2 -21.79 18.33 0.78
C LYS A 2 -21.18 17.15 1.56
N VAL A 3 -19.94 16.79 1.24
CA VAL A 3 -19.22 15.70 1.88
C VAL A 3 -17.93 16.23 2.49
N ILE A 4 -17.70 15.93 3.78
CA ILE A 4 -16.46 16.25 4.48
C ILE A 4 -15.63 14.97 4.63
N ILE A 5 -14.40 14.99 4.15
CA ILE A 5 -13.48 13.85 4.20
C ILE A 5 -12.33 14.17 5.18
N ILE A 6 -12.12 13.29 6.15
CA ILE A 6 -11.07 13.42 7.17
C ILE A 6 -9.88 12.59 6.74
N GLY A 7 -8.80 13.26 6.33
CA GLY A 7 -7.55 12.67 5.84
C GLY A 7 -7.40 12.73 4.32
N GLY A 8 -6.35 13.41 3.87
CA GLY A 8 -5.95 13.59 2.47
C GLY A 8 -4.96 12.53 1.97
N GLY A 9 -5.02 11.30 2.51
CA GLY A 9 -4.29 10.15 1.98
C GLY A 9 -4.97 9.55 0.75
N LEU A 10 -4.40 8.47 0.19
CA LEU A 10 -4.89 7.79 -1.01
C LEU A 10 -6.41 7.50 -0.95
N GLY A 11 -6.91 6.98 0.20
CA GLY A 11 -8.32 6.65 0.37
C GLY A 11 -9.23 7.87 0.32
N GLY A 12 -8.87 8.94 1.04
CA GLY A 12 -9.64 10.19 1.06
C GLY A 12 -9.66 10.88 -0.31
N LEU A 13 -8.51 10.92 -0.99
CA LEU A 13 -8.40 11.53 -2.32
C LEU A 13 -9.17 10.77 -3.39
N PHE A 14 -9.09 9.42 -3.44
CA PHE A 14 -9.89 8.63 -4.39
C PHE A 14 -11.38 8.75 -4.11
N THR A 15 -11.79 8.63 -2.84
CA THR A 15 -13.20 8.76 -2.46
C THR A 15 -13.71 10.15 -2.82
N GLY A 16 -12.92 11.20 -2.55
CA GLY A 16 -13.25 12.58 -2.88
C GLY A 16 -13.34 12.81 -4.39
N ALA A 17 -12.38 12.31 -5.16
CA ALA A 17 -12.36 12.45 -6.63
C ALA A 17 -13.57 11.77 -7.28
N ILE A 18 -13.93 10.55 -6.83
CA ILE A 18 -15.12 9.85 -7.33
C ILE A 18 -16.40 10.64 -6.99
N LEU A 19 -16.56 11.07 -5.73
CA LEU A 19 -17.74 11.84 -5.30
C LEU A 19 -17.84 13.20 -6.01
N SER A 20 -16.73 13.90 -6.20
CA SER A 20 -16.69 15.17 -6.91
C SER A 20 -17.11 15.00 -8.36
N LYS A 21 -16.62 13.95 -9.04
CA LYS A 21 -17.06 13.59 -10.39
C LYS A 21 -18.56 13.24 -10.49
N GLU A 22 -19.13 12.76 -9.39
CA GLU A 22 -20.56 12.47 -9.26
C GLU A 22 -21.40 13.69 -8.82
N GLY A 23 -20.80 14.88 -8.78
CA GLY A 23 -21.50 16.15 -8.51
C GLY A 23 -21.68 16.48 -7.03
N TYR A 24 -20.94 15.83 -6.12
CA TYR A 24 -20.92 16.18 -4.71
C TYR A 24 -19.92 17.31 -4.45
N GLN A 25 -20.29 18.23 -3.57
CA GLN A 25 -19.34 19.24 -3.07
C GLN A 25 -18.47 18.61 -1.99
N VAL A 26 -17.20 18.38 -2.30
CA VAL A 26 -16.26 17.68 -1.43
C VAL A 26 -15.30 18.66 -0.76
N THR A 27 -15.10 18.52 0.55
CA THR A 27 -14.03 19.19 1.30
C THR A 27 -13.16 18.12 1.97
N VAL A 28 -11.88 18.04 1.60
CA VAL A 28 -10.90 17.14 2.22
C VAL A 28 -10.07 17.92 3.23
N LEU A 29 -9.96 17.39 4.45
CA LEU A 29 -9.21 17.97 5.57
C LEU A 29 -7.96 17.15 5.85
N GLU A 30 -6.78 17.67 5.56
CA GLU A 30 -5.48 17.01 5.78
C GLU A 30 -4.69 17.72 6.90
N LYS A 31 -4.16 16.94 7.85
CA LYS A 31 -3.37 17.48 8.98
C LYS A 31 -1.99 17.97 8.57
N ASN A 32 -1.37 17.33 7.58
CA ASN A 32 -0.03 17.66 7.12
C ASN A 32 -0.04 18.84 6.14
N ALA A 33 1.12 19.42 5.91
CA ALA A 33 1.32 20.47 4.90
C ALA A 33 1.19 19.94 3.45
N THR A 34 1.29 18.63 3.26
CA THR A 34 1.20 17.95 1.96
C THR A 34 0.17 16.85 2.00
N ILE A 35 -0.53 16.64 0.88
CA ILE A 35 -1.49 15.56 0.67
C ILE A 35 -0.81 14.26 0.23
N GLY A 36 -1.55 13.15 0.24
CA GLY A 36 -1.15 11.88 -0.35
C GLY A 36 -0.96 10.74 0.65
N GLY A 37 -0.71 11.01 1.94
CA GLY A 37 -0.39 9.96 2.91
C GLY A 37 0.84 9.16 2.45
N GLY A 38 0.70 7.85 2.13
CA GLY A 38 1.78 7.03 1.57
C GLY A 38 2.26 7.42 0.17
N LEU A 39 1.54 8.31 -0.52
CA LEU A 39 1.98 8.92 -1.79
C LEU A 39 2.79 10.20 -1.60
N GLN A 40 3.01 10.65 -0.36
CA GLN A 40 3.81 11.85 -0.12
C GLN A 40 5.26 11.63 -0.59
N THR A 41 5.85 12.74 -1.04
CA THR A 41 7.29 12.81 -1.28
C THR A 41 7.89 13.90 -0.40
N PHE A 42 9.18 13.81 -0.15
CA PHE A 42 9.93 14.88 0.52
C PHE A 42 11.24 15.14 -0.20
N LYS A 43 11.73 16.38 -0.08
CA LYS A 43 13.02 16.76 -0.63
C LYS A 43 14.12 16.66 0.43
N ARG A 44 15.21 15.98 0.08
CA ARG A 44 16.40 15.87 0.93
C ARG A 44 17.64 15.80 0.03
N PHE A 45 18.67 16.54 0.40
CA PHE A 45 19.95 16.55 -0.34
C PHE A 45 19.81 16.93 -1.83
N GLY A 46 18.79 17.71 -2.20
CA GLY A 46 18.48 18.06 -3.58
C GLY A 46 17.63 17.03 -4.34
N GLU A 47 17.44 15.81 -3.78
CA GLU A 47 16.64 14.74 -4.36
C GLU A 47 15.21 14.71 -3.83
N THR A 48 14.29 14.16 -4.63
CA THR A 48 12.91 13.85 -4.22
C THR A 48 12.81 12.37 -3.91
N PHE A 49 12.33 12.04 -2.70
CA PHE A 49 12.15 10.67 -2.23
C PHE A 49 10.67 10.38 -1.95
N ASP A 50 10.22 9.19 -2.32
CA ASP A 50 8.90 8.66 -1.94
C ASP A 50 8.91 8.19 -0.48
N THR A 51 7.81 8.38 0.23
CA THR A 51 7.71 7.99 1.65
C THR A 51 7.21 6.57 1.85
N GLY A 52 6.40 6.03 0.95
CA GLY A 52 5.79 4.71 1.17
C GLY A 52 5.29 3.99 -0.07
N MET A 53 5.20 4.66 -1.21
CA MET A 53 4.73 4.03 -2.46
C MET A 53 5.87 3.94 -3.46
N HIS A 54 6.38 2.74 -3.67
CA HIS A 54 7.61 2.54 -4.43
C HIS A 54 7.39 1.78 -5.74
N VAL A 55 6.55 0.75 -5.72
CA VAL A 55 6.20 -0.10 -6.87
C VAL A 55 4.68 -0.28 -6.90
N ILE A 56 4.08 -0.18 -8.06
CA ILE A 56 2.62 -0.25 -8.23
C ILE A 56 2.24 -1.25 -9.31
N GLY A 57 1.18 -2.02 -9.05
CA GLY A 57 0.51 -2.87 -10.02
C GLY A 57 -0.81 -2.25 -10.49
N GLY A 58 -1.44 -2.88 -11.51
CA GLY A 58 -2.78 -2.51 -11.97
C GLY A 58 -2.87 -1.25 -12.84
N MET A 59 -1.73 -0.63 -13.21
CA MET A 59 -1.66 0.58 -14.04
C MET A 59 -1.50 0.30 -15.54
N ARG A 60 -1.35 -0.97 -15.94
CA ARG A 60 -1.33 -1.33 -17.36
C ARG A 60 -2.70 -1.21 -18.00
N PRO A 61 -2.77 -0.99 -19.32
CA PRO A 61 -4.05 -0.95 -20.06
C PRO A 61 -4.93 -2.16 -19.72
N GLY A 62 -6.17 -1.89 -19.31
CA GLY A 62 -7.11 -2.91 -18.82
C GLY A 62 -7.00 -3.29 -17.34
N GLY A 63 -5.95 -2.87 -16.63
CA GLY A 63 -5.81 -3.05 -15.18
C GLY A 63 -6.89 -2.29 -14.38
N ASN A 64 -7.13 -2.71 -13.16
CA ASN A 64 -8.19 -2.12 -12.34
C ASN A 64 -7.97 -0.64 -12.04
N ILE A 65 -6.76 -0.25 -11.63
CA ILE A 65 -6.43 1.16 -11.33
C ILE A 65 -6.40 1.98 -12.61
N TYR A 66 -5.87 1.44 -13.71
CA TYR A 66 -5.94 2.07 -15.02
C TYR A 66 -7.38 2.46 -15.39
N ARG A 67 -8.33 1.52 -15.27
CA ARG A 67 -9.75 1.75 -15.56
C ARG A 67 -10.40 2.78 -14.64
N ILE A 68 -10.03 2.79 -13.35
CA ILE A 68 -10.51 3.82 -12.41
C ILE A 68 -9.95 5.19 -12.82
N CYS A 69 -8.66 5.28 -13.16
CA CYS A 69 -8.04 6.53 -13.63
C CYS A 69 -8.62 7.01 -14.98
N GLN A 70 -8.99 6.09 -15.89
CA GLN A 70 -9.75 6.44 -17.10
C GLN A 70 -11.10 7.05 -16.75
N TYR A 71 -11.85 6.42 -15.85
CA TYR A 71 -13.13 6.94 -15.38
C TYR A 71 -12.98 8.33 -14.75
N LEU A 72 -11.93 8.58 -13.97
CA LEU A 72 -11.64 9.88 -13.38
C LEU A 72 -11.15 10.92 -14.42
N GLY A 73 -10.66 10.50 -15.59
CA GLY A 73 -10.13 11.37 -16.64
C GLY A 73 -8.69 11.78 -16.45
N ILE A 74 -7.93 11.07 -15.60
CA ILE A 74 -6.54 11.43 -15.24
C ILE A 74 -5.49 10.52 -15.86
N ILE A 75 -5.87 9.41 -16.52
CA ILE A 75 -4.92 8.37 -16.92
C ILE A 75 -3.79 8.89 -17.83
N ASP A 76 -4.10 9.79 -18.76
CA ASP A 76 -3.13 10.32 -19.72
C ASP A 76 -2.11 11.29 -19.07
N GLN A 77 -2.38 11.73 -17.84
CA GLN A 77 -1.50 12.62 -17.06
C GLN A 77 -0.60 11.84 -16.09
N VAL A 78 -0.85 10.54 -15.89
CA VAL A 78 -0.06 9.71 -14.98
C VAL A 78 1.27 9.35 -15.61
N LYS A 79 2.37 9.79 -14.99
CA LYS A 79 3.72 9.50 -15.46
C LYS A 79 4.28 8.31 -14.69
N ILE A 80 4.38 7.18 -15.37
CA ILE A 80 4.95 5.94 -14.84
C ILE A 80 6.00 5.36 -15.78
N LYS A 81 6.91 4.58 -15.23
CA LYS A 81 7.86 3.76 -15.96
C LYS A 81 7.62 2.30 -15.58
N ASP A 82 7.43 1.46 -16.57
CA ASP A 82 7.32 0.02 -16.36
C ASP A 82 8.67 -0.55 -15.95
N VAL A 83 8.67 -1.54 -15.05
CA VAL A 83 9.87 -2.32 -14.72
C VAL A 83 10.26 -3.21 -15.91
N ASP A 84 11.49 -3.72 -15.89
CA ASP A 84 12.02 -4.56 -16.98
C ASP A 84 11.19 -5.84 -17.15
N ASP A 85 10.97 -6.24 -18.39
CA ASP A 85 10.17 -7.42 -18.72
C ASP A 85 10.93 -8.72 -18.44
N ASP A 86 12.23 -8.73 -18.72
CA ASP A 86 13.09 -9.92 -18.56
C ASP A 86 13.55 -10.17 -17.13
N CYS A 87 13.47 -9.14 -16.25
CA CYS A 87 13.71 -9.23 -14.82
C CYS A 87 12.92 -8.13 -14.13
N MET A 88 11.67 -8.40 -13.75
CA MET A 88 10.88 -7.42 -13.03
C MET A 88 11.29 -7.30 -11.55
N ASP A 89 11.72 -8.42 -10.97
CA ASP A 89 12.22 -8.52 -9.60
C ASP A 89 13.40 -9.49 -9.56
N SER A 90 14.47 -9.10 -8.83
CA SER A 90 15.63 -9.91 -8.52
C SER A 90 15.63 -10.27 -7.04
N LEU A 91 15.69 -11.56 -6.73
CA LEU A 91 15.62 -12.07 -5.36
C LEU A 91 16.95 -12.70 -4.98
N TYR A 92 17.62 -12.16 -3.98
CA TYR A 92 18.85 -12.72 -3.44
C TYR A 92 18.60 -13.35 -2.07
N PHE A 93 18.99 -14.60 -1.89
CA PHE A 93 18.98 -15.31 -0.62
C PHE A 93 20.43 -15.49 -0.13
N ALA A 94 20.74 -14.89 1.03
CA ALA A 94 22.09 -14.91 1.58
C ALA A 94 22.51 -16.29 2.10
N GLU A 95 21.56 -17.17 2.44
CA GLU A 95 21.80 -18.50 2.98
C GLU A 95 22.65 -19.37 2.05
N ASP A 96 22.44 -19.28 0.75
CA ASP A 96 23.17 -20.03 -0.26
C ASP A 96 23.70 -19.15 -1.41
N GLN A 97 23.57 -17.81 -1.27
CA GLN A 97 23.99 -16.81 -2.25
C GLN A 97 23.29 -16.97 -3.62
N ALA A 98 22.10 -17.57 -3.62
CA ALA A 98 21.32 -17.76 -4.81
C ALA A 98 20.56 -16.48 -5.22
N THR A 99 20.54 -16.19 -6.52
CA THR A 99 19.76 -15.09 -7.10
C THR A 99 18.75 -15.64 -8.07
N TYR A 100 17.48 -15.24 -7.90
CA TYR A 100 16.39 -15.59 -8.79
C TYR A 100 15.87 -14.35 -9.49
N CYS A 101 15.88 -14.36 -10.81
CA CYS A 101 15.30 -13.30 -11.64
C CYS A 101 13.92 -13.71 -12.10
N ILE A 102 12.91 -12.92 -11.77
CA ILE A 102 11.52 -13.17 -12.10
C ILE A 102 11.14 -12.37 -13.35
N LYS A 103 10.75 -13.04 -14.43
CA LYS A 103 10.23 -12.41 -15.63
C LYS A 103 8.76 -12.03 -15.51
N LYS A 104 8.36 -11.02 -16.24
CA LYS A 104 6.97 -10.56 -16.33
C LYS A 104 6.11 -11.52 -17.19
N GLY A 105 4.82 -11.54 -16.87
CA GLY A 105 3.81 -12.34 -17.60
C GLY A 105 3.72 -13.77 -17.12
N LYS A 106 2.62 -14.46 -17.47
CA LYS A 106 2.38 -15.84 -17.06
C LYS A 106 3.49 -16.78 -17.54
N GLU A 107 3.77 -16.71 -18.82
CA GLU A 107 4.78 -17.54 -19.49
C GLU A 107 6.18 -17.21 -18.95
N GLY A 108 6.53 -15.93 -18.86
CA GLY A 108 7.82 -15.49 -18.33
C GLY A 108 8.06 -15.89 -16.89
N PHE A 109 7.03 -15.78 -16.05
CA PHE A 109 7.09 -16.21 -14.65
C PHE A 109 7.39 -17.72 -14.51
N VAL A 110 6.67 -18.57 -15.25
CA VAL A 110 6.90 -20.02 -15.24
C VAL A 110 8.25 -20.34 -15.84
N GLU A 111 8.61 -19.75 -16.99
CA GLU A 111 9.89 -19.95 -17.65
C GLU A 111 11.07 -19.64 -16.75
N SER A 112 11.08 -18.43 -16.15
CA SER A 112 12.19 -17.99 -15.29
C SER A 112 12.36 -18.88 -14.06
N LEU A 113 11.29 -19.24 -13.37
CA LEU A 113 11.38 -20.10 -12.18
C LEU A 113 11.67 -21.57 -12.52
N SER A 114 11.13 -22.10 -13.64
CA SER A 114 11.44 -23.45 -14.09
C SER A 114 12.91 -23.64 -14.47
N ALA A 115 13.63 -22.56 -14.81
CA ALA A 115 15.08 -22.63 -15.05
C ALA A 115 15.86 -22.96 -13.78
N TYR A 116 15.39 -22.50 -12.63
CA TYR A 116 16.00 -22.79 -11.31
C TYR A 116 15.42 -24.06 -10.67
N PHE A 117 14.15 -24.37 -10.93
CA PHE A 117 13.40 -25.49 -10.35
C PHE A 117 12.75 -26.35 -11.46
N PRO A 118 13.55 -27.05 -12.28
CA PRO A 118 13.04 -27.74 -13.46
C PRO A 118 12.07 -28.88 -13.13
N GLN A 119 12.19 -29.50 -11.96
CA GLN A 119 11.30 -30.59 -11.52
C GLN A 119 9.91 -30.09 -11.08
N GLU A 120 9.81 -28.77 -10.73
CA GLU A 120 8.60 -28.15 -10.20
C GLU A 120 7.75 -27.45 -11.27
N LYS A 121 8.07 -27.58 -12.57
CA LYS A 121 7.42 -26.83 -13.65
C LYS A 121 5.90 -27.02 -13.68
N ASP A 122 5.41 -28.25 -13.54
CA ASP A 122 3.97 -28.53 -13.57
C ASP A 122 3.26 -27.99 -12.32
N GLN A 123 3.95 -28.01 -11.18
CA GLN A 123 3.46 -27.41 -9.95
C GLN A 123 3.40 -25.87 -10.05
N LEU A 124 4.41 -25.23 -10.66
CA LEU A 124 4.39 -23.79 -10.96
C LEU A 124 3.22 -23.40 -11.85
N VAL A 125 2.93 -24.18 -12.90
CA VAL A 125 1.77 -23.94 -13.78
C VAL A 125 0.46 -24.07 -12.99
N SER A 126 0.34 -25.10 -12.14
CA SER A 126 -0.84 -25.34 -11.30
C SER A 126 -1.03 -24.25 -10.26
N TYR A 127 0.05 -23.83 -9.58
CA TYR A 127 0.06 -22.73 -8.65
C TYR A 127 -0.38 -21.41 -9.31
N LEU A 128 0.22 -21.09 -10.45
CA LEU A 128 -0.10 -19.85 -11.17
C LEU A 128 -1.56 -19.83 -11.63
N LYS A 129 -2.08 -20.97 -12.11
CA LYS A 129 -3.50 -21.10 -12.44
C LYS A 129 -4.38 -20.80 -11.22
N ALA A 130 -4.07 -21.39 -10.05
CA ALA A 130 -4.83 -21.14 -8.82
C ALA A 130 -4.76 -19.69 -8.35
N VAL A 131 -3.59 -19.02 -8.47
CA VAL A 131 -3.44 -17.57 -8.21
C VAL A 131 -4.39 -16.76 -9.08
N TYR A 132 -4.46 -17.06 -10.38
CA TYR A 132 -5.36 -16.36 -11.30
C TYR A 132 -6.83 -16.66 -11.01
N ASP A 133 -7.19 -17.90 -10.76
CA ASP A 133 -8.56 -18.30 -10.43
C ASP A 133 -9.06 -17.58 -9.15
N LEU A 134 -8.22 -17.45 -8.12
CA LEU A 134 -8.55 -16.71 -6.90
C LEU A 134 -8.70 -15.22 -7.16
N ALA A 135 -7.75 -14.60 -7.87
CA ALA A 135 -7.78 -13.16 -8.13
C ALA A 135 -8.98 -12.80 -9.04
N GLU A 136 -9.23 -13.60 -10.07
CA GLU A 136 -10.37 -13.43 -10.97
C GLU A 136 -11.71 -13.71 -10.28
N GLY A 137 -11.74 -14.51 -9.23
CA GLY A 137 -12.92 -14.79 -8.41
C GLY A 137 -13.40 -13.62 -7.56
N VAL A 138 -12.62 -12.53 -7.40
CA VAL A 138 -12.99 -11.37 -6.59
C VAL A 138 -13.60 -10.28 -7.46
N ASP A 139 -14.94 -10.17 -7.46
CA ASP A 139 -15.67 -9.23 -8.34
C ASP A 139 -15.22 -7.79 -8.21
N LEU A 140 -15.09 -7.27 -6.99
CA LEU A 140 -14.66 -5.90 -6.74
C LEU A 140 -13.25 -5.64 -7.27
N PHE A 141 -12.33 -6.58 -7.10
CA PHE A 141 -10.97 -6.47 -7.62
C PHE A 141 -10.96 -6.33 -9.15
N ASN A 142 -11.86 -7.04 -9.83
CA ASN A 142 -12.01 -7.01 -11.28
C ASN A 142 -12.95 -5.90 -11.77
N LEU A 143 -13.44 -5.03 -10.88
CA LEU A 143 -14.43 -3.98 -11.16
C LEU A 143 -15.70 -4.52 -11.84
N ARG A 144 -16.17 -5.69 -11.42
CA ARG A 144 -17.40 -6.31 -11.91
C ARG A 144 -18.57 -5.99 -10.99
N PRO A 145 -19.71 -5.53 -11.52
CA PRO A 145 -20.92 -5.36 -10.75
C PRO A 145 -21.38 -6.68 -10.12
N SER A 146 -21.65 -6.66 -8.84
CA SER A 146 -22.15 -7.84 -8.12
C SER A 146 -23.64 -8.07 -8.45
N ASN A 147 -23.99 -9.28 -8.90
CA ASN A 147 -25.34 -9.66 -9.30
C ASN A 147 -26.25 -10.15 -8.15
N ASN A 148 -25.99 -9.73 -6.89
CA ASN A 148 -26.71 -10.20 -5.70
C ASN A 148 -26.67 -11.72 -5.45
N ARG A 149 -25.84 -12.47 -6.17
CA ARG A 149 -25.57 -13.87 -5.89
C ARG A 149 -24.61 -13.94 -4.72
N LEU A 150 -24.78 -14.96 -3.89
CA LEU A 150 -23.75 -15.32 -2.90
C LEU A 150 -22.44 -15.52 -3.65
N ALA A 151 -21.39 -14.80 -3.26
CA ALA A 151 -20.07 -15.02 -3.80
C ALA A 151 -19.65 -16.44 -3.43
N VAL A 152 -19.55 -17.30 -4.44
CA VAL A 152 -19.02 -18.66 -4.27
C VAL A 152 -17.53 -18.57 -4.48
N HIS A 153 -16.77 -18.73 -3.43
CA HIS A 153 -15.32 -18.82 -3.49
C HIS A 153 -14.89 -20.27 -3.38
N THR A 154 -13.75 -20.61 -3.98
CA THR A 154 -13.12 -21.93 -3.82
C THR A 154 -12.61 -22.09 -2.38
N ASP A 155 -12.35 -23.34 -1.96
CA ASP A 155 -11.78 -23.62 -0.63
C ASP A 155 -10.46 -22.87 -0.40
N ASP A 156 -9.69 -22.64 -1.46
CA ASP A 156 -8.44 -21.88 -1.42
C ASP A 156 -8.61 -20.44 -0.93
N PHE A 157 -9.78 -19.85 -1.06
CA PHE A 157 -10.07 -18.51 -0.54
C PHE A 157 -10.00 -18.47 1.00
N PHE A 158 -10.27 -19.59 1.66
CA PHE A 158 -10.45 -19.69 3.12
C PHE A 158 -9.26 -20.32 3.85
N ILE A 159 -8.12 -20.43 3.22
CA ILE A 159 -6.87 -20.90 3.84
C ILE A 159 -5.86 -19.77 3.97
N SER A 160 -4.78 -20.03 4.71
CA SER A 160 -3.67 -19.07 4.80
C SER A 160 -2.83 -19.04 3.52
N ALA A 161 -2.12 -17.95 3.27
CA ALA A 161 -1.29 -17.77 2.10
C ALA A 161 -0.13 -18.77 2.02
N ASP A 162 0.51 -19.05 3.15
CA ASP A 162 1.58 -20.06 3.23
C ASP A 162 1.05 -21.48 2.97
N ALA A 163 -0.11 -21.83 3.53
CA ALA A 163 -0.78 -23.11 3.23
C ALA A 163 -1.22 -23.21 1.76
N PHE A 164 -1.66 -22.11 1.15
CA PHE A 164 -2.00 -22.05 -0.26
C PHE A 164 -0.78 -22.33 -1.13
N VAL A 165 0.36 -21.70 -0.89
CA VAL A 165 1.60 -21.98 -1.64
C VAL A 165 2.02 -23.43 -1.44
N ALA A 166 2.00 -23.95 -0.20
CA ALA A 166 2.37 -25.31 0.12
C ALA A 166 1.44 -26.38 -0.48
N LYS A 167 0.18 -26.04 -0.78
CA LYS A 167 -0.78 -26.93 -1.43
C LYS A 167 -0.39 -27.26 -2.88
N TYR A 168 0.27 -26.36 -3.57
CA TYR A 168 0.58 -26.47 -4.99
C TYR A 168 2.05 -26.77 -5.29
N VAL A 169 2.96 -26.53 -4.35
CA VAL A 169 4.39 -26.65 -4.54
C VAL A 169 5.02 -27.46 -3.40
N ASP A 170 5.81 -28.47 -3.72
CA ASP A 170 6.45 -29.36 -2.73
C ASP A 170 7.84 -28.84 -2.29
N ASP A 171 8.60 -28.24 -3.19
CA ASP A 171 9.93 -27.72 -2.89
C ASP A 171 9.89 -26.52 -1.94
N GLU A 172 10.54 -26.61 -0.78
CA GLU A 172 10.50 -25.59 0.28
C GLU A 172 11.21 -24.30 -0.12
N LYS A 173 12.28 -24.36 -0.93
CA LYS A 173 12.96 -23.16 -1.43
C LYS A 173 12.06 -22.42 -2.41
N LEU A 174 11.43 -23.15 -3.32
CA LEU A 174 10.48 -22.56 -4.27
C LEU A 174 9.27 -21.94 -3.56
N ARG A 175 8.74 -22.57 -2.48
CA ARG A 175 7.68 -21.97 -1.66
C ARG A 175 8.12 -20.59 -1.12
N SER A 176 9.35 -20.50 -0.64
CA SER A 176 9.91 -19.26 -0.12
C SER A 176 10.09 -18.21 -1.24
N VAL A 177 10.60 -18.62 -2.40
CA VAL A 177 10.71 -17.75 -3.58
C VAL A 177 9.34 -17.24 -4.00
N LEU A 178 8.30 -18.06 -4.08
CA LEU A 178 6.94 -17.66 -4.44
C LEU A 178 6.29 -16.72 -3.40
N SER A 179 6.80 -16.70 -2.17
CA SER A 179 6.29 -15.89 -1.07
C SER A 179 7.01 -14.55 -0.89
N TYR A 180 7.97 -14.19 -1.75
CA TYR A 180 8.84 -13.02 -1.59
C TYR A 180 8.11 -11.67 -1.48
N MET A 181 6.91 -11.58 -2.06
CA MET A 181 6.10 -10.38 -2.03
C MET A 181 5.36 -10.16 -0.70
N ASN A 182 5.44 -11.09 0.27
CA ASN A 182 4.64 -10.98 1.48
C ASN A 182 4.87 -9.68 2.27
N PRO A 183 6.08 -9.08 2.31
CA PRO A 183 6.26 -7.80 2.97
C PRO A 183 5.42 -6.65 2.38
N LEU A 184 5.05 -6.73 1.09
CA LEU A 184 4.23 -5.71 0.43
C LEU A 184 2.79 -5.65 0.97
N TYR A 185 2.32 -6.74 1.57
CA TYR A 185 0.97 -6.81 2.14
C TYR A 185 0.95 -7.08 3.66
N GLY A 186 2.09 -6.99 4.32
CA GLY A 186 2.18 -7.24 5.77
C GLY A 186 1.92 -8.69 6.15
N GLY A 187 2.39 -9.64 5.30
CA GLY A 187 2.11 -11.06 5.40
C GLY A 187 2.66 -11.70 6.69
N ARG A 188 1.86 -12.60 7.26
CA ARG A 188 2.18 -13.42 8.43
C ARG A 188 1.84 -14.87 8.17
N ARG A 189 2.71 -15.78 8.66
CA ARG A 189 2.50 -17.22 8.59
C ARG A 189 1.21 -17.61 9.28
N ASP A 190 0.44 -18.52 8.69
CA ASP A 190 -0.81 -19.08 9.24
C ASP A 190 -1.86 -18.04 9.70
N GLU A 191 -1.76 -16.80 9.16
CA GLU A 191 -2.72 -15.72 9.40
C GLU A 191 -3.23 -15.10 8.09
N THR A 192 -2.33 -14.70 7.21
CA THR A 192 -2.70 -13.93 6.01
C THR A 192 -3.54 -14.77 5.04
N PRO A 193 -4.72 -14.28 4.60
CA PRO A 193 -5.57 -15.02 3.67
C PRO A 193 -4.91 -15.23 2.30
N ALA A 194 -5.09 -16.42 1.71
CA ALA A 194 -4.57 -16.78 0.40
C ALA A 194 -5.02 -15.83 -0.73
N TYR A 195 -6.25 -15.31 -0.68
CA TYR A 195 -6.72 -14.38 -1.71
C TYR A 195 -5.93 -13.07 -1.75
N ILE A 196 -5.39 -12.60 -0.63
CA ILE A 196 -4.53 -11.40 -0.59
C ILE A 196 -3.22 -11.68 -1.31
N HIS A 197 -2.58 -12.81 -1.00
CA HIS A 197 -1.39 -13.27 -1.70
C HIS A 197 -1.65 -13.41 -3.21
N ALA A 198 -2.75 -14.06 -3.58
CA ALA A 198 -3.10 -14.28 -4.98
C ALA A 198 -3.34 -12.96 -5.74
N ILE A 199 -4.08 -12.01 -5.16
CA ILE A 199 -4.32 -10.68 -5.77
C ILE A 199 -3.02 -9.92 -6.00
N ILE A 200 -2.13 -9.89 -5.01
CA ILE A 200 -0.85 -9.18 -5.13
C ILE A 200 0.04 -9.86 -6.17
N THR A 201 0.20 -11.17 -6.10
CA THR A 201 0.97 -11.95 -7.06
C THR A 201 0.43 -11.76 -8.49
N TYR A 202 -0.88 -11.84 -8.69
CA TYR A 202 -1.54 -11.57 -9.97
C TYR A 202 -1.21 -10.18 -10.53
N LEU A 203 -1.32 -9.14 -9.69
CA LEU A 203 -1.05 -7.76 -10.11
C LEU A 203 0.39 -7.55 -10.57
N TYR A 204 1.34 -8.08 -9.82
CA TYR A 204 2.76 -7.86 -10.11
C TYR A 204 3.25 -8.73 -11.27
N ILE A 205 2.80 -9.97 -11.40
CA ILE A 205 3.13 -10.82 -12.56
C ILE A 205 2.66 -10.19 -13.88
N GLN A 206 1.51 -9.50 -13.88
CA GLN A 206 1.06 -8.77 -15.08
C GLN A 206 1.96 -7.58 -15.45
N GLY A 207 2.81 -7.15 -14.55
CA GLY A 207 3.78 -6.08 -14.70
C GLY A 207 3.57 -4.95 -13.71
N ALA A 208 4.66 -4.60 -13.06
CA ALA A 208 4.75 -3.48 -12.14
C ALA A 208 5.23 -2.22 -12.83
N SER A 209 5.00 -1.07 -12.20
CA SER A 209 5.45 0.24 -12.67
C SER A 209 5.92 1.08 -11.49
N ARG A 210 6.64 2.17 -11.78
CA ARG A 210 7.09 3.17 -10.80
C ARG A 210 6.70 4.56 -11.24
N PHE A 211 6.38 5.44 -10.31
CA PHE A 211 6.14 6.85 -10.62
C PHE A 211 7.43 7.56 -11.03
N ILE A 212 7.39 8.30 -12.14
CA ILE A 212 8.50 9.15 -12.57
C ILE A 212 8.46 10.46 -11.77
N GLY A 213 9.56 10.79 -11.09
CA GLY A 213 9.68 12.02 -10.29
C GLY A 213 8.85 12.02 -8.99
N GLY A 214 8.38 10.85 -8.57
CA GLY A 214 7.72 10.61 -7.28
C GLY A 214 6.20 10.52 -7.33
N SER A 215 5.64 9.82 -6.34
CA SER A 215 4.23 9.45 -6.25
C SER A 215 3.29 10.61 -5.87
N SER A 216 3.80 11.72 -5.30
CA SER A 216 2.97 12.87 -4.93
C SER A 216 2.24 13.52 -6.11
N ARG A 217 2.78 13.42 -7.32
CA ARG A 217 2.09 13.89 -8.54
C ARG A 217 0.75 13.20 -8.74
N PHE A 218 0.66 11.91 -8.45
CA PHE A 218 -0.59 11.17 -8.53
C PHE A 218 -1.61 11.66 -7.50
N ALA A 219 -1.17 11.97 -6.27
CA ALA A 219 -2.03 12.58 -5.26
C ALA A 219 -2.59 13.94 -5.71
N HIS A 220 -1.77 14.77 -6.36
CA HIS A 220 -2.21 16.06 -6.92
C HIS A 220 -3.19 15.90 -8.09
N LEU A 221 -3.04 14.87 -8.94
CA LEU A 221 -4.03 14.57 -9.98
C LEU A 221 -5.41 14.21 -9.39
N LEU A 222 -5.44 13.46 -8.29
CA LEU A 222 -6.70 13.18 -7.60
C LEU A 222 -7.29 14.44 -6.95
N ALA A 223 -6.45 15.31 -6.39
CA ALA A 223 -6.88 16.58 -5.81
C ALA A 223 -7.44 17.52 -6.89
N SER A 224 -6.82 17.60 -8.08
CA SER A 224 -7.33 18.43 -9.17
C SER A 224 -8.74 18.00 -9.62
N VAL A 225 -9.04 16.69 -9.64
CA VAL A 225 -10.42 16.22 -9.94
C VAL A 225 -11.43 16.75 -8.91
N ILE A 226 -11.03 16.81 -7.62
CA ILE A 226 -11.88 17.35 -6.56
C ILE A 226 -12.10 18.86 -6.76
N GLU A 227 -11.04 19.61 -7.05
CA GLU A 227 -11.07 21.06 -7.23
C GLU A 227 -11.81 21.47 -8.51
N GLU A 228 -11.61 20.79 -9.62
CA GLU A 228 -12.33 20.98 -10.89
C GLU A 228 -13.84 20.74 -10.74
N GLY A 229 -14.24 19.82 -9.84
CA GLY A 229 -15.65 19.61 -9.48
C GLY A 229 -16.20 20.62 -8.47
N GLY A 230 -15.44 21.68 -8.12
CA GLY A 230 -15.85 22.74 -7.17
C GLY A 230 -15.65 22.37 -5.70
N GLY A 231 -14.89 21.32 -5.40
CA GLY A 231 -14.50 20.93 -4.04
C GLY A 231 -13.22 21.62 -3.56
N GLU A 232 -12.78 21.29 -2.36
CA GLU A 232 -11.59 21.87 -1.72
C GLU A 232 -10.72 20.78 -1.08
N VAL A 233 -9.40 20.92 -1.19
CA VAL A 233 -8.43 20.07 -0.47
C VAL A 233 -7.57 20.98 0.43
N LEU A 234 -7.84 20.92 1.74
CA LEU A 234 -7.25 21.82 2.73
C LEU A 234 -6.15 21.11 3.52
N THR A 235 -4.91 21.58 3.38
CA THR A 235 -3.74 21.13 4.15
C THR A 235 -3.55 21.95 5.42
N ASN A 236 -2.75 21.43 6.38
CA ASN A 236 -2.61 22.02 7.72
C ASN A 236 -3.97 22.28 8.39
N GLU A 237 -4.96 21.41 8.10
CA GLU A 237 -6.33 21.51 8.58
C GLU A 237 -6.76 20.18 9.23
N GLY A 238 -5.92 19.69 10.16
CA GLY A 238 -6.17 18.46 10.89
C GLY A 238 -7.46 18.55 11.72
N VAL A 239 -8.31 17.50 11.63
CA VAL A 239 -9.49 17.38 12.50
C VAL A 239 -9.03 17.01 13.91
N GLU A 240 -9.51 17.74 14.92
CA GLU A 240 -9.28 17.45 16.34
C GLU A 240 -10.51 16.87 17.03
N TRP A 241 -11.73 17.19 16.56
CA TRP A 241 -12.97 16.79 17.19
C TRP A 241 -14.08 16.53 16.18
N ILE A 242 -14.92 15.53 16.48
CA ILE A 242 -16.13 15.16 15.73
C ILE A 242 -17.29 15.19 16.70
N GLU A 243 -18.22 16.12 16.51
CA GLU A 243 -19.42 16.21 17.33
C GLU A 243 -20.49 15.25 16.82
N VAL A 244 -21.01 14.43 17.72
CA VAL A 244 -22.01 13.39 17.41
C VAL A 244 -23.18 13.49 18.38
N SER A 245 -24.39 13.67 17.83
CA SER A 245 -25.65 13.61 18.55
C SER A 245 -26.61 12.61 17.86
N ASP A 246 -27.37 11.87 18.60
CA ASP A 246 -28.42 10.96 18.11
C ASP A 246 -27.98 10.09 16.90
N ARG A 247 -26.78 9.52 16.97
CA ARG A 247 -26.17 8.73 15.89
C ARG A 247 -25.92 9.51 14.58
N HIS A 248 -25.76 10.80 14.67
CA HIS A 248 -25.49 11.66 13.53
C HIS A 248 -24.29 12.58 13.83
N VAL A 249 -23.38 12.77 12.89
CA VAL A 249 -22.31 13.77 12.98
C VAL A 249 -22.91 15.14 12.67
N ASP A 250 -22.80 16.07 13.60
CA ASP A 250 -23.28 17.44 13.46
C ASP A 250 -22.25 18.33 12.76
N PHE A 251 -20.98 18.18 13.13
CA PHE A 251 -19.84 18.86 12.51
C PHE A 251 -18.51 18.17 12.86
N VAL A 252 -17.48 18.51 12.10
CA VAL A 252 -16.08 18.26 12.51
C VAL A 252 -15.38 19.59 12.76
N ARG A 253 -14.52 19.63 13.78
CA ARG A 253 -13.74 20.82 14.14
C ARG A 253 -12.26 20.56 13.91
N SER A 254 -11.62 21.49 13.21
CA SER A 254 -10.18 21.43 12.98
C SER A 254 -9.36 21.99 14.15
N ILE A 255 -8.05 21.70 14.13
CA ILE A 255 -7.06 22.28 15.06
C ILE A 255 -7.03 23.83 15.05
N LYS A 256 -7.51 24.43 13.95
CA LYS A 256 -7.69 25.89 13.82
C LYS A 256 -9.03 26.39 14.36
N ARG A 257 -9.79 25.53 15.05
CA ARG A 257 -11.11 25.83 15.63
C ARG A 257 -12.19 26.13 14.59
N LYS A 258 -11.98 25.83 13.32
CA LYS A 258 -12.99 25.97 12.26
C LYS A 258 -13.89 24.75 12.25
N GLU A 259 -15.20 24.98 12.18
CA GLU A 259 -16.21 23.94 12.04
C GLU A 259 -16.55 23.69 10.55
N TYR A 260 -16.65 22.42 10.19
CA TYR A 260 -17.06 21.96 8.86
C TYR A 260 -18.31 21.13 8.99
N ARG A 261 -19.36 21.50 8.26
CA ARG A 261 -20.66 20.84 8.23
C ARG A 261 -20.92 20.26 6.84
N GLY A 262 -21.50 19.06 6.80
CA GLY A 262 -21.83 18.36 5.57
C GLY A 262 -23.00 17.39 5.76
N ASP A 263 -23.51 16.87 4.66
CA ASP A 263 -24.56 15.83 4.67
C ASP A 263 -23.96 14.47 5.02
N TYR A 264 -22.71 14.22 4.59
CA TYR A 264 -21.93 13.02 4.89
C TYR A 264 -20.53 13.37 5.37
N TYR A 265 -19.99 12.52 6.24
CA TYR A 265 -18.63 12.56 6.75
C TYR A 265 -17.94 11.24 6.43
N ILE A 266 -16.71 11.30 5.90
CA ILE A 266 -15.96 10.10 5.53
C ILE A 266 -14.60 10.15 6.22
N SER A 267 -14.32 9.13 7.03
CA SER A 267 -13.02 8.99 7.69
C SER A 267 -12.09 8.12 6.85
N ALA A 268 -11.01 8.72 6.37
CA ALA A 268 -9.91 8.06 5.66
C ALA A 268 -8.68 7.85 6.55
N ILE A 269 -8.81 8.05 7.86
CA ILE A 269 -7.76 7.87 8.86
C ILE A 269 -7.91 6.53 9.58
N HIS A 270 -6.88 6.14 10.34
CA HIS A 270 -6.91 4.90 11.10
C HIS A 270 -8.08 4.89 12.10
N PRO A 271 -8.91 3.81 12.19
CA PRO A 271 -10.09 3.78 13.06
C PRO A 271 -9.78 4.05 14.52
N CYS A 272 -8.64 3.58 15.06
CA CYS A 272 -8.24 3.91 16.44
C CYS A 272 -7.96 5.41 16.63
N THR A 273 -7.51 6.12 15.60
CA THR A 273 -7.33 7.58 15.63
C THR A 273 -8.68 8.29 15.59
N LEU A 274 -9.59 7.82 14.73
CA LEU A 274 -10.96 8.32 14.66
C LEU A 274 -11.67 8.25 16.03
N LEU A 275 -11.56 7.11 16.74
CA LEU A 275 -12.18 6.92 18.05
C LEU A 275 -11.71 7.93 19.10
N LYS A 276 -10.50 8.49 18.97
CA LYS A 276 -9.98 9.50 19.92
C LYS A 276 -10.51 10.90 19.66
N MET A 277 -11.12 11.13 18.50
CA MET A 277 -11.62 12.44 18.07
C MET A 277 -13.10 12.65 18.35
N MET A 278 -13.78 11.70 19.00
CA MET A 278 -15.22 11.75 19.22
C MET A 278 -15.60 11.35 20.64
N PRO A 279 -16.82 11.69 21.09
CA PRO A 279 -17.29 11.30 22.41
C PRO A 279 -17.28 9.79 22.60
N ASP A 280 -16.94 9.34 23.81
CA ASP A 280 -16.89 7.90 24.13
C ASP A 280 -18.19 7.15 23.85
N LYS A 281 -19.33 7.83 24.00
CA LYS A 281 -20.66 7.29 23.74
C LYS A 281 -21.07 7.25 22.27
N ALA A 282 -20.28 7.84 21.36
CA ALA A 282 -20.59 7.89 19.93
C ALA A 282 -20.71 6.49 19.30
N PHE A 283 -19.90 5.54 19.76
CA PHE A 283 -19.99 4.14 19.36
C PHE A 283 -20.25 3.22 20.56
N PRO A 284 -20.99 2.10 20.37
CA PRO A 284 -21.12 1.07 21.39
C PRO A 284 -19.75 0.56 21.86
N LYS A 285 -19.61 0.28 23.17
CA LYS A 285 -18.35 -0.20 23.76
C LYS A 285 -17.78 -1.43 23.04
N ALA A 286 -18.64 -2.38 22.64
CA ALA A 286 -18.24 -3.58 21.90
C ALA A 286 -17.60 -3.24 20.53
N TYR A 287 -18.16 -2.26 19.81
CA TYR A 287 -17.61 -1.80 18.52
C TYR A 287 -16.24 -1.13 18.70
N ARG A 288 -16.10 -0.26 19.71
CA ARG A 288 -14.82 0.40 20.06
C ARG A 288 -13.76 -0.62 20.44
N ASN A 289 -14.09 -1.56 21.34
CA ASN A 289 -13.18 -2.61 21.75
C ASN A 289 -12.72 -3.46 20.56
N ARG A 290 -13.65 -3.82 19.66
CA ARG A 290 -13.32 -4.55 18.43
C ARG A 290 -12.29 -3.79 17.60
N LEU A 291 -12.51 -2.52 17.26
CA LEU A 291 -11.58 -1.72 16.45
C LEU A 291 -10.20 -1.58 17.11
N GLN A 292 -10.16 -1.49 18.45
CA GLN A 292 -8.92 -1.37 19.21
C GLN A 292 -8.14 -2.68 19.32
N SER A 293 -8.84 -3.83 19.27
CA SER A 293 -8.25 -5.17 19.43
C SER A 293 -7.72 -5.78 18.12
N ILE A 294 -8.13 -5.27 16.95
CA ILE A 294 -7.59 -5.77 15.69
C ILE A 294 -6.09 -5.46 15.63
N PRO A 295 -5.22 -6.48 15.44
CA PRO A 295 -3.78 -6.26 15.31
C PRO A 295 -3.44 -5.39 14.11
N ASN A 296 -2.33 -4.65 14.19
CA ASN A 296 -1.79 -3.91 13.05
C ASN A 296 -0.72 -4.73 12.34
N SER A 297 -0.52 -4.44 11.06
CA SER A 297 0.64 -4.93 10.33
C SER A 297 1.93 -4.34 10.91
N TYR A 298 3.05 -4.97 10.63
CA TYR A 298 4.35 -4.40 10.97
C TYR A 298 4.62 -3.09 10.21
N SER A 299 5.62 -2.37 10.70
CA SER A 299 6.13 -1.12 10.14
C SER A 299 7.39 -1.38 9.30
N ALA A 300 8.17 -0.33 9.04
CA ALA A 300 9.44 -0.44 8.35
C ALA A 300 10.48 0.56 8.88
N PHE A 301 11.74 0.25 8.57
CA PHE A 301 12.86 1.17 8.59
C PHE A 301 13.33 1.39 7.16
N SER A 302 13.44 2.63 6.73
CA SER A 302 13.82 2.94 5.35
C SER A 302 15.04 3.84 5.28
N LEU A 303 15.89 3.59 4.26
CA LEU A 303 17.03 4.42 3.90
C LEU A 303 16.71 5.21 2.65
N TYR A 304 17.07 6.49 2.67
CA TYR A 304 16.97 7.43 1.58
C TYR A 304 18.39 7.89 1.24
N ILE A 305 18.94 7.33 0.17
CA ILE A 305 20.35 7.46 -0.17
C ILE A 305 20.49 8.32 -1.41
N LYS A 306 21.20 9.45 -1.28
CA LYS A 306 21.70 10.19 -2.42
C LYS A 306 23.02 9.58 -2.86
N LEU A 307 23.18 9.36 -4.15
CA LEU A 307 24.38 8.80 -4.75
C LEU A 307 25.29 9.89 -5.30
N LYS A 308 26.58 9.61 -5.38
CA LYS A 308 27.55 10.37 -6.16
C LYS A 308 27.27 10.18 -7.65
N GLU A 309 27.51 11.19 -8.42
CA GLU A 309 27.25 11.17 -9.86
C GLU A 309 28.06 10.09 -10.59
N ASN A 310 27.42 9.39 -11.52
CA ASN A 310 28.02 8.44 -12.45
C ASN A 310 28.77 7.26 -11.82
N LEU A 311 28.39 6.84 -10.60
CA LEU A 311 29.06 5.70 -9.95
C LEU A 311 28.19 4.46 -9.84
N PHE A 312 26.89 4.59 -9.61
CA PHE A 312 26.00 3.45 -9.46
C PHE A 312 25.01 3.36 -10.62
N PRO A 313 24.84 2.20 -11.26
CA PRO A 313 23.94 2.06 -12.40
C PRO A 313 22.49 2.24 -11.98
N TYR A 314 21.67 2.76 -12.91
CA TYR A 314 20.22 2.73 -12.76
C TYR A 314 19.71 1.31 -12.98
N ILE A 315 18.99 0.77 -12.00
CA ILE A 315 18.41 -0.58 -12.02
C ILE A 315 16.88 -0.44 -12.14
N ASN A 316 16.31 -0.90 -13.26
CA ASN A 316 14.89 -0.74 -13.53
C ASN A 316 14.02 -1.93 -13.03
N HIS A 317 14.55 -2.75 -12.17
CA HIS A 317 13.81 -3.79 -11.46
C HIS A 317 13.91 -3.59 -9.95
N SER A 318 13.08 -4.32 -9.19
CA SER A 318 13.18 -4.32 -7.73
C SER A 318 14.15 -5.41 -7.28
N GLU A 319 14.95 -5.12 -6.27
CA GLU A 319 15.87 -6.08 -5.68
C GLU A 319 15.43 -6.41 -4.27
N TYR A 320 15.21 -7.69 -4.02
CA TYR A 320 14.85 -8.23 -2.72
C TYR A 320 16.03 -8.99 -2.14
N TYR A 321 16.44 -8.62 -0.96
CA TYR A 321 17.40 -9.37 -0.14
C TYR A 321 16.64 -10.15 0.93
N MET A 322 16.95 -11.43 1.10
CA MET A 322 16.43 -12.30 2.15
C MET A 322 17.58 -13.02 2.83
N THR A 323 17.56 -13.09 4.17
CA THR A 323 18.61 -13.79 4.93
C THR A 323 18.52 -15.29 4.72
N LYS A 324 17.30 -15.86 4.84
CA LYS A 324 17.03 -17.29 4.76
C LYS A 324 15.68 -17.57 4.13
N TYR A 325 15.52 -18.78 3.60
CA TYR A 325 14.27 -19.22 3.00
C TYR A 325 13.15 -19.38 4.02
N ASP A 326 13.41 -19.98 5.17
CA ASP A 326 12.41 -20.22 6.20
C ASP A 326 11.93 -18.98 6.95
N GLU A 327 12.68 -17.87 6.85
CA GLU A 327 12.36 -16.57 7.49
C GLU A 327 11.37 -15.72 6.68
N ILE A 328 11.01 -16.13 5.47
CA ILE A 328 10.18 -15.31 4.55
C ILE A 328 8.84 -14.88 5.14
N TRP A 329 8.26 -15.64 6.06
CA TRP A 329 6.98 -15.35 6.70
C TRP A 329 7.11 -14.72 8.09
N ASN A 330 8.34 -14.51 8.58
CA ASN A 330 8.59 -14.15 9.97
C ASN A 330 8.80 -12.65 10.22
N PHE A 331 8.64 -11.78 9.23
CA PHE A 331 8.81 -10.32 9.36
C PHE A 331 7.94 -9.68 10.46
N GLY A 332 6.84 -10.30 10.83
CA GLY A 332 5.94 -9.88 11.90
C GLY A 332 6.32 -10.38 13.29
N GLU A 333 7.46 -11.04 13.45
CA GLU A 333 7.92 -11.64 14.71
C GLU A 333 9.17 -10.93 15.25
N THR A 334 9.51 -11.19 16.52
CA THR A 334 10.72 -10.65 17.14
C THR A 334 11.89 -11.58 16.86
N HIS A 335 12.99 -11.05 16.34
CA HIS A 335 14.19 -11.78 15.99
C HIS A 335 15.43 -11.21 16.63
N SER A 336 16.44 -12.07 16.83
CA SER A 336 17.77 -11.67 17.30
C SER A 336 18.61 -11.02 16.19
N VAL A 337 18.29 -11.29 14.92
CA VAL A 337 18.97 -10.75 13.74
C VAL A 337 18.02 -9.84 12.97
N TRP A 338 18.48 -8.67 12.57
CA TRP A 338 17.76 -7.74 11.73
C TRP A 338 18.75 -7.06 10.76
N PRO A 339 18.38 -6.79 9.50
CA PRO A 339 17.10 -7.11 8.84
C PRO A 339 17.02 -8.58 8.42
N LEU A 340 15.81 -9.17 8.44
CA LEU A 340 15.56 -10.48 7.83
C LEU A 340 15.51 -10.39 6.29
N GLY A 341 15.20 -9.22 5.78
CA GLY A 341 15.15 -8.91 4.36
C GLY A 341 14.82 -7.45 4.15
N PHE A 342 15.00 -6.99 2.91
CA PHE A 342 14.64 -5.65 2.48
C PHE A 342 14.30 -5.62 0.99
N LEU A 343 13.64 -4.55 0.58
CA LEU A 343 13.45 -4.15 -0.81
C LEU A 343 14.37 -2.97 -1.11
N MET A 344 15.19 -3.08 -2.15
CA MET A 344 16.04 -2.02 -2.68
C MET A 344 15.59 -1.61 -4.09
N MET A 345 15.65 -0.33 -4.41
CA MET A 345 15.33 0.17 -5.73
C MET A 345 15.99 1.51 -6.03
N THR A 346 16.13 1.81 -7.31
CA THR A 346 16.51 3.10 -7.87
C THR A 346 15.27 3.77 -8.48
N PRO A 347 14.61 4.75 -7.78
CA PRO A 347 13.43 5.42 -8.33
C PRO A 347 13.75 6.20 -9.61
N PRO A 348 12.89 6.15 -10.66
CA PRO A 348 13.14 6.87 -11.89
C PRO A 348 12.88 8.38 -11.75
N ASP A 349 13.76 9.18 -12.31
CA ASP A 349 13.58 10.62 -12.49
C ASP A 349 13.14 10.97 -13.91
N GLU A 350 12.70 12.21 -14.14
CA GLU A 350 12.49 12.71 -15.50
C GLU A 350 13.82 12.76 -16.24
N GLY A 351 13.88 12.17 -17.42
CA GLY A 351 15.12 12.06 -18.21
C GLY A 351 16.14 11.09 -17.63
N GLN A 352 15.68 10.04 -16.92
CA GLN A 352 16.54 9.02 -16.32
C GLN A 352 17.60 8.51 -17.28
N GLY A 353 18.87 8.69 -16.92
CA GLY A 353 20.04 8.23 -17.65
C GLY A 353 20.49 6.82 -17.19
N THR A 354 21.74 6.49 -17.54
CA THR A 354 22.37 5.20 -17.25
C THR A 354 22.68 5.01 -15.75
N TYR A 355 22.86 6.10 -15.01
CA TYR A 355 23.22 6.08 -13.60
C TYR A 355 22.07 6.54 -12.72
N ALA A 356 21.96 5.96 -11.53
CA ALA A 356 20.99 6.37 -10.52
C ALA A 356 21.49 7.60 -9.74
N SER A 357 20.60 8.55 -9.45
CA SER A 357 20.86 9.67 -8.53
C SER A 357 20.62 9.30 -7.08
N LYS A 358 19.75 8.31 -6.86
CA LYS A 358 19.26 7.92 -5.52
C LYS A 358 18.89 6.45 -5.44
N VAL A 359 18.90 5.95 -4.21
CA VAL A 359 18.44 4.60 -3.84
C VAL A 359 17.49 4.69 -2.65
N LEU A 360 16.47 3.86 -2.68
CA LEU A 360 15.60 3.56 -1.54
C LEU A 360 15.84 2.12 -1.10
N VAL A 361 15.98 1.93 0.23
CA VAL A 361 16.00 0.59 0.83
C VAL A 361 14.96 0.57 1.94
N THR A 362 14.07 -0.40 1.94
CA THR A 362 13.01 -0.52 2.95
C THR A 362 13.01 -1.93 3.54
N ALA A 363 13.25 -2.02 4.85
CA ALA A 363 13.26 -3.26 5.62
C ALA A 363 12.07 -3.29 6.59
N PRO A 364 11.27 -4.38 6.64
CA PRO A 364 10.25 -4.56 7.66
C PRO A 364 10.82 -4.42 9.08
N MET A 365 10.06 -3.78 9.95
CA MET A 365 10.45 -3.56 11.35
C MET A 365 9.23 -3.49 12.26
N LEU A 366 9.30 -4.15 13.40
CA LEU A 366 8.26 -4.07 14.42
C LEU A 366 8.30 -2.72 15.16
N PHE A 367 7.14 -2.24 15.59
CA PHE A 367 7.05 -1.03 16.42
C PHE A 367 7.68 -1.23 17.80
N SER A 368 7.77 -2.45 18.31
CA SER A 368 8.45 -2.80 19.57
C SER A 368 9.90 -2.35 19.60
N GLU A 369 10.60 -2.32 18.46
CA GLU A 369 12.00 -1.86 18.33
C GLU A 369 12.18 -0.38 18.72
N VAL A 370 11.13 0.43 18.61
CA VAL A 370 11.16 1.87 18.88
C VAL A 370 10.24 2.30 20.02
N LYS A 371 9.59 1.36 20.71
CA LYS A 371 8.58 1.62 21.73
C LYS A 371 9.09 2.50 22.88
N GLN A 372 10.35 2.33 23.27
CA GLN A 372 10.95 3.14 24.34
C GLN A 372 10.95 4.65 24.03
N TRP A 373 10.92 5.05 22.75
CA TRP A 373 10.86 6.46 22.30
C TRP A 373 9.46 6.90 21.88
N GLU A 374 8.42 6.11 22.14
CA GLU A 374 7.06 6.37 21.63
C GLU A 374 6.48 7.73 22.09
N ASN A 375 6.90 8.23 23.26
CA ASN A 375 6.44 9.49 23.83
C ASN A 375 7.32 10.69 23.45
N THR A 376 8.26 10.52 22.53
CA THR A 376 9.13 11.59 22.03
C THR A 376 8.53 12.24 20.78
N THR A 377 8.99 13.42 20.41
CA THR A 377 8.54 14.16 19.24
C THR A 377 9.56 14.14 18.10
N VAL A 378 9.10 14.33 16.87
CA VAL A 378 9.96 14.45 15.68
C VAL A 378 11.01 15.55 15.90
N GLY A 379 12.28 15.21 15.62
CA GLY A 379 13.41 16.13 15.80
C GLY A 379 13.93 16.26 17.23
N ASN A 380 13.27 15.64 18.22
CA ASN A 380 13.70 15.67 19.63
C ASN A 380 13.49 14.32 20.31
N ARG A 381 14.14 13.27 19.78
CA ARG A 381 13.98 11.90 20.30
C ARG A 381 15.14 11.42 21.18
N GLY A 382 16.19 12.21 21.30
CA GLY A 382 17.39 11.90 22.10
C GLY A 382 18.53 11.33 21.27
N LYS A 383 19.74 11.35 21.87
CA LYS A 383 20.99 10.91 21.24
C LYS A 383 21.00 9.39 21.02
N ASP A 384 20.49 8.65 21.98
CA ASP A 384 20.36 7.18 21.97
C ASP A 384 19.50 6.70 20.79
N TYR A 385 18.44 7.44 20.45
CA TYR A 385 17.63 7.17 19.26
C TYR A 385 18.41 7.37 17.96
N GLU A 386 19.19 8.44 17.86
CA GLU A 386 20.00 8.69 16.66
C GLU A 386 21.14 7.67 16.52
N GLU A 387 21.77 7.25 17.63
CA GLU A 387 22.78 6.17 17.65
C GLU A 387 22.15 4.84 17.22
N TRP A 388 20.96 4.50 17.71
CA TRP A 388 20.21 3.33 17.30
C TRP A 388 19.88 3.37 15.78
N LYS A 389 19.47 4.51 15.24
CA LYS A 389 19.22 4.67 13.79
C LYS A 389 20.50 4.47 12.97
N GLN A 390 21.63 4.98 13.45
CA GLN A 390 22.92 4.79 12.78
C GLN A 390 23.29 3.32 12.72
N GLU A 391 23.10 2.59 13.81
CA GLU A 391 23.35 1.15 13.86
C GLU A 391 22.44 0.37 12.90
N LYS A 392 21.13 0.67 12.87
CA LYS A 392 20.21 0.04 11.91
C LYS A 392 20.56 0.37 10.46
N THR A 393 21.03 1.59 10.21
CA THR A 393 21.52 2.01 8.88
C THR A 393 22.75 1.18 8.48
N ARG A 394 23.72 1.00 9.39
CA ARG A 394 24.92 0.19 9.15
C ARG A 394 24.56 -1.26 8.82
N GLN A 395 23.65 -1.88 9.59
CA GLN A 395 23.19 -3.25 9.39
C GLN A 395 22.58 -3.46 7.98
N ILE A 396 21.79 -2.52 7.47
CA ILE A 396 21.26 -2.58 6.10
C ILE A 396 22.39 -2.44 5.08
N LEU A 397 23.28 -1.46 5.25
CA LEU A 397 24.36 -1.21 4.28
C LEU A 397 25.32 -2.40 4.16
N GLU A 398 25.59 -3.11 5.24
CA GLU A 398 26.39 -4.34 5.21
C GLU A 398 25.74 -5.41 4.33
N LYS A 399 24.42 -5.53 4.36
CA LYS A 399 23.68 -6.46 3.51
C LYS A 399 23.57 -5.99 2.05
N VAL A 400 23.52 -4.68 1.83
CA VAL A 400 23.58 -4.12 0.47
C VAL A 400 24.94 -4.37 -0.17
N GLU A 401 26.04 -4.30 0.60
CA GLU A 401 27.38 -4.64 0.11
C GLU A 401 27.53 -6.13 -0.30
N GLU A 402 26.70 -7.04 0.23
CA GLU A 402 26.69 -8.44 -0.20
C GLU A 402 26.18 -8.62 -1.64
N ILE A 403 25.21 -7.79 -2.06
CA ILE A 403 24.64 -7.83 -3.40
C ILE A 403 25.29 -6.83 -4.37
N HIS A 404 25.83 -5.74 -3.84
CA HIS A 404 26.50 -4.69 -4.61
C HIS A 404 27.84 -4.30 -3.96
N PRO A 405 28.90 -5.10 -4.15
CA PRO A 405 30.22 -4.79 -3.59
C PRO A 405 30.71 -3.40 -4.04
N GLY A 406 31.10 -2.57 -3.07
CA GLY A 406 31.52 -1.19 -3.31
C GLY A 406 30.40 -0.16 -3.29
N PHE A 407 29.17 -0.54 -3.01
CA PHE A 407 28.00 0.38 -2.96
C PHE A 407 28.20 1.54 -2.00
N THR A 408 28.78 1.27 -0.81
CA THR A 408 29.02 2.31 0.22
C THR A 408 29.89 3.45 -0.32
N ALA A 409 30.85 3.15 -1.22
CA ALA A 409 31.69 4.17 -1.83
C ALA A 409 30.91 5.10 -2.79
N CYS A 410 29.76 4.63 -3.32
CA CYS A 410 28.87 5.42 -4.18
C CYS A 410 27.99 6.41 -3.42
N ILE A 411 27.90 6.31 -2.08
CA ILE A 411 27.01 7.15 -1.27
C ILE A 411 27.59 8.56 -1.12
N ASP A 412 26.77 9.58 -1.42
CA ASP A 412 27.03 10.98 -1.09
C ASP A 412 26.43 11.32 0.29
N ARG A 413 25.13 11.09 0.45
CA ARG A 413 24.38 11.40 1.67
C ARG A 413 23.35 10.31 1.96
N ILE A 414 23.04 10.13 3.24
CA ILE A 414 22.03 9.17 3.69
C ILE A 414 21.13 9.77 4.75
N ASN A 415 19.87 9.44 4.71
CA ASN A 415 18.86 9.72 5.73
C ASN A 415 18.05 8.46 5.99
N SER A 416 17.45 8.34 7.17
CA SER A 416 16.63 7.18 7.51
C SER A 416 15.32 7.56 8.20
N SER A 417 14.30 6.72 8.06
CA SER A 417 13.05 6.78 8.80
C SER A 417 12.80 5.49 9.57
N SER A 418 12.09 5.60 10.69
CA SER A 418 11.74 4.48 11.56
C SER A 418 10.22 4.33 11.68
N PRO A 419 9.72 3.28 12.35
CA PRO A 419 8.30 3.14 12.66
C PRO A 419 7.68 4.37 13.34
N LEU A 420 8.44 5.12 14.15
CA LEU A 420 7.97 6.38 14.76
C LEU A 420 7.74 7.47 13.72
N THR A 421 8.59 7.57 12.70
CA THR A 421 8.42 8.52 11.60
C THR A 421 7.13 8.23 10.84
N ILE A 422 6.90 6.95 10.49
CA ILE A 422 5.69 6.52 9.80
C ILE A 422 4.45 6.79 10.65
N ARG A 423 4.47 6.45 11.95
CA ARG A 423 3.38 6.72 12.88
C ARG A 423 3.01 8.20 12.91
N ASP A 424 3.97 9.08 13.03
CA ASP A 424 3.74 10.50 13.26
C ASP A 424 3.23 11.20 12.01
N PHE A 425 3.82 10.89 10.84
CA PHE A 425 3.44 11.52 9.58
C PHE A 425 2.16 10.93 8.98
N TYR A 426 1.99 9.59 9.01
CA TYR A 426 0.78 8.98 8.46
C TYR A 426 -0.40 8.99 9.46
N GLY A 427 -0.14 9.17 10.75
CA GLY A 427 -1.17 9.11 11.79
C GLY A 427 -1.76 7.73 12.00
N VAL A 428 -0.97 6.69 11.73
CA VAL A 428 -1.36 5.28 11.87
C VAL A 428 -0.86 4.71 13.19
N LYS A 429 -1.66 3.88 13.83
CA LYS A 429 -1.27 3.21 15.06
C LYS A 429 -0.05 2.32 14.79
N GLU A 430 0.97 2.40 15.64
CA GLU A 430 2.20 1.57 15.57
C GLU A 430 2.97 1.68 14.25
N GLY A 431 2.76 2.76 13.48
CA GLY A 431 3.42 2.92 12.19
C GLY A 431 3.06 1.85 11.14
N ALA A 432 1.89 1.23 11.27
CA ALA A 432 1.46 0.11 10.43
C ALA A 432 1.44 0.47 8.94
N LEU A 433 2.19 -0.27 8.12
CA LEU A 433 2.27 0.00 6.66
C LEU A 433 0.96 -0.35 5.95
N SER A 434 0.39 -1.51 6.27
CA SER A 434 -0.81 -2.06 5.61
C SER A 434 -2.08 -1.92 6.47
N GLY A 435 -2.05 -1.06 7.51
CA GLY A 435 -3.16 -0.90 8.43
C GLY A 435 -3.39 -2.15 9.30
N TYR A 436 -4.63 -2.54 9.49
CA TYR A 436 -4.97 -3.75 10.23
C TYR A 436 -4.50 -5.02 9.54
N SER A 437 -3.90 -5.94 10.28
CA SER A 437 -3.58 -7.29 9.80
C SER A 437 -4.85 -8.01 9.35
N LYS A 438 -4.75 -8.79 8.29
CA LYS A 438 -5.84 -9.63 7.79
C LYS A 438 -5.61 -11.06 8.24
N ASP A 439 -6.67 -11.68 8.78
CA ASP A 439 -6.62 -13.02 9.36
C ASP A 439 -7.69 -13.89 8.69
N TYR A 440 -7.27 -14.98 8.03
CA TYR A 440 -8.19 -15.88 7.33
C TYR A 440 -9.12 -16.62 8.30
N LYS A 441 -8.67 -16.87 9.55
CA LYS A 441 -9.48 -17.52 10.61
C LYS A 441 -10.60 -16.60 11.10
N ASN A 442 -10.37 -15.27 11.01
CA ASN A 442 -11.27 -14.25 11.53
C ASN A 442 -11.53 -13.13 10.51
N MET A 443 -11.82 -13.50 9.24
CA MET A 443 -12.02 -12.52 8.16
C MET A 443 -13.05 -11.44 8.51
N VAL A 444 -14.17 -11.83 9.14
CA VAL A 444 -15.22 -10.87 9.55
C VAL A 444 -14.73 -9.88 10.61
N LEU A 445 -13.84 -10.31 11.51
CA LEU A 445 -13.28 -9.44 12.55
C LEU A 445 -12.16 -8.54 12.02
N SER A 446 -11.34 -9.02 11.10
CA SER A 446 -10.22 -8.27 10.52
C SER A 446 -10.63 -7.32 9.38
N GLN A 447 -11.86 -7.42 8.87
CA GLN A 447 -12.42 -6.50 7.89
C GLN A 447 -13.37 -5.51 8.56
N VAL A 448 -13.07 -4.21 8.44
CA VAL A 448 -13.93 -3.15 8.98
C VAL A 448 -14.88 -2.66 7.89
N PRO A 449 -16.21 -2.78 8.08
CA PRO A 449 -17.18 -2.29 7.09
C PRO A 449 -17.02 -0.79 6.82
N VAL A 450 -17.31 -0.35 5.60
CA VAL A 450 -17.31 1.08 5.24
C VAL A 450 -18.46 1.83 5.93
N VAL A 451 -19.58 1.17 6.18
CA VAL A 451 -20.73 1.73 6.91
C VAL A 451 -20.51 1.58 8.41
N THR A 452 -20.75 2.63 9.16
CA THR A 452 -20.62 2.64 10.65
C THR A 452 -21.98 2.52 11.35
N LYS A 453 -21.98 2.69 12.67
CA LYS A 453 -23.19 2.81 13.50
C LYS A 453 -23.69 4.26 13.62
N ILE A 454 -23.02 5.21 12.99
CA ILE A 454 -23.39 6.62 12.89
C ILE A 454 -23.88 6.83 11.45
N ASP A 455 -25.11 7.32 11.30
CA ASP A 455 -25.88 7.21 10.06
C ASP A 455 -25.25 7.96 8.87
N ASN A 456 -24.57 9.08 9.12
CA ASN A 456 -23.88 9.89 8.09
C ASN A 456 -22.33 9.81 8.16
N LEU A 457 -21.76 8.85 8.89
CA LEU A 457 -20.33 8.62 8.98
C LEU A 457 -19.93 7.31 8.31
N LEU A 458 -19.10 7.41 7.30
CA LEU A 458 -18.54 6.26 6.59
C LEU A 458 -17.02 6.19 6.80
N LEU A 459 -16.46 5.03 6.51
CA LEU A 459 -15.02 4.79 6.54
C LEU A 459 -14.51 4.48 5.13
N THR A 460 -13.26 4.83 4.87
CA THR A 460 -12.54 4.47 3.63
C THR A 460 -11.06 4.22 3.93
N GLY A 461 -10.34 3.67 2.96
CA GLY A 461 -8.89 3.46 3.06
C GLY A 461 -8.49 2.03 3.42
N GLN A 462 -7.22 1.86 3.79
CA GLN A 462 -6.57 0.53 3.88
C GLN A 462 -7.03 -0.33 5.06
N ASN A 463 -7.72 0.25 6.06
CA ASN A 463 -8.16 -0.48 7.25
C ASN A 463 -9.48 -1.24 7.04
N ASN A 464 -10.18 -1.01 5.92
CA ASN A 464 -11.48 -1.61 5.65
C ASN A 464 -11.34 -2.99 4.98
N ASN A 465 -11.23 -3.03 3.64
CA ASN A 465 -11.20 -4.30 2.91
C ASN A 465 -9.78 -4.69 2.51
N LEU A 466 -9.24 -3.99 1.52
CA LEU A 466 -7.92 -4.22 0.93
C LEU A 466 -7.02 -3.00 1.18
N HIS A 467 -5.73 -3.24 1.31
CA HIS A 467 -4.71 -2.21 1.50
C HIS A 467 -3.89 -1.98 0.23
N GLY A 468 -2.95 -1.03 0.31
CA GLY A 468 -2.03 -0.70 -0.76
C GLY A 468 -2.67 0.06 -1.92
N PHE A 469 -1.86 0.30 -2.95
CA PHE A 469 -2.22 1.15 -4.09
C PHE A 469 -3.44 0.64 -4.88
N CYS A 470 -3.60 -0.67 -4.98
CA CYS A 470 -4.75 -1.27 -5.67
C CYS A 470 -5.97 -1.45 -4.75
N GLY A 471 -5.77 -1.80 -3.49
CA GLY A 471 -6.87 -2.12 -2.58
C GLY A 471 -7.63 -0.91 -2.08
N VAL A 472 -6.92 0.18 -1.81
CA VAL A 472 -7.52 1.41 -1.28
C VAL A 472 -8.52 2.06 -2.25
N PRO A 473 -8.26 2.18 -3.57
CA PRO A 473 -9.25 2.66 -4.53
C PRO A 473 -10.51 1.80 -4.62
N LEU A 474 -10.38 0.47 -4.46
CA LEU A 474 -11.53 -0.44 -4.41
C LEU A 474 -12.39 -0.19 -3.17
N THR A 475 -11.75 0.08 -2.02
CA THR A 475 -12.46 0.50 -0.81
C THR A 475 -13.16 1.85 -1.02
N ALA A 476 -12.54 2.80 -1.74
CA ALA A 476 -13.16 4.08 -2.08
C ALA A 476 -14.44 3.88 -2.92
N ILE A 477 -14.43 2.97 -3.90
CA ILE A 477 -15.63 2.60 -4.66
C ILE A 477 -16.74 2.09 -3.72
N ASN A 478 -16.42 1.14 -2.81
CA ASN A 478 -17.40 0.63 -1.84
C ASN A 478 -17.98 1.74 -0.95
N THR A 479 -17.15 2.68 -0.52
CA THR A 479 -17.58 3.82 0.30
C THR A 479 -18.53 4.73 -0.46
N VAL A 480 -18.21 5.04 -1.71
CA VAL A 480 -19.05 5.86 -2.57
C VAL A 480 -20.37 5.14 -2.91
N GLU A 481 -20.33 3.84 -3.21
CA GLU A 481 -21.54 3.06 -3.49
C GLU A 481 -22.44 2.88 -2.26
N ALA A 482 -21.92 3.03 -1.03
CA ALA A 482 -22.76 3.11 0.16
C ALA A 482 -23.63 4.39 0.20
N ILE A 483 -23.22 5.45 -0.51
CA ILE A 483 -23.98 6.70 -0.66
C ILE A 483 -24.86 6.68 -1.92
N LEU A 484 -24.32 6.27 -3.05
CA LEU A 484 -24.97 6.37 -4.36
C LEU A 484 -25.86 5.17 -4.71
N GLY A 485 -25.67 4.07 -4.02
CA GLY A 485 -26.29 2.79 -4.33
C GLY A 485 -25.32 1.82 -5.00
N LYS A 486 -25.63 0.54 -4.84
CA LYS A 486 -24.81 -0.59 -5.28
C LYS A 486 -24.62 -0.59 -6.81
N ASN A 487 -23.41 -0.88 -7.26
CA ASN A 487 -23.00 -1.00 -8.66
C ASN A 487 -23.06 0.30 -9.48
N VAL A 488 -23.40 1.45 -8.92
CA VAL A 488 -23.50 2.71 -9.66
C VAL A 488 -22.14 3.09 -10.26
N ILE A 489 -21.09 3.07 -9.46
CA ILE A 489 -19.74 3.44 -9.90
C ILE A 489 -19.12 2.35 -10.78
N LEU A 490 -19.28 1.08 -10.42
CA LEU A 490 -18.78 -0.03 -11.22
C LEU A 490 -19.36 -0.03 -12.65
N ASN A 491 -20.68 0.23 -12.80
CA ASN A 491 -21.30 0.34 -14.11
C ASN A 491 -20.77 1.54 -14.92
N LYS A 492 -20.50 2.67 -14.27
CA LYS A 492 -19.92 3.87 -14.92
C LYS A 492 -18.49 3.62 -15.40
N ILE A 493 -17.67 2.98 -14.58
CA ILE A 493 -16.30 2.58 -14.96
C ILE A 493 -16.36 1.65 -16.18
N GLN A 494 -17.21 0.63 -16.19
CA GLN A 494 -17.36 -0.28 -17.34
C GLN A 494 -17.79 0.47 -18.60
N LYS A 495 -18.78 1.38 -18.50
CA LYS A 495 -19.23 2.18 -19.63
C LYS A 495 -18.11 3.04 -20.21
N THR A 496 -17.31 3.69 -19.36
CA THR A 496 -16.17 4.50 -19.81
C THR A 496 -15.15 3.66 -20.58
N VAL A 497 -14.85 2.45 -20.10
CA VAL A 497 -13.93 1.53 -20.79
C VAL A 497 -14.47 1.13 -22.16
N MET A 498 -15.75 0.78 -22.27
CA MET A 498 -16.39 0.41 -23.55
C MET A 498 -16.29 1.58 -24.57
N GLN A 499 -16.63 2.79 -24.16
CA GLN A 499 -16.54 3.98 -25.01
C GLN A 499 -15.13 4.27 -25.51
N SER A 500 -14.11 4.04 -24.66
CA SER A 500 -12.71 4.25 -25.06
C SER A 500 -12.21 3.21 -26.08
N VAL A 501 -12.79 2.03 -26.12
CA VAL A 501 -12.49 0.99 -27.12
C VAL A 501 -13.18 1.29 -28.45
N GLU A 502 -14.42 1.77 -28.42
CA GLU A 502 -15.18 2.15 -29.62
C GLU A 502 -14.62 3.40 -30.31
N GLY A 503 -14.15 4.39 -29.54
CA GLY A 503 -13.53 5.62 -30.09
C GLY A 503 -12.13 5.44 -30.67
N ARG A 504 -11.50 4.25 -30.49
CA ARG A 504 -10.20 3.88 -31.11
C ARG A 504 -10.33 3.02 -32.36
N LYS A 505 -11.54 2.60 -32.72
CA LYS A 505 -11.89 1.97 -34.01
C LYS A 505 -12.34 3.01 -35.02
#